data_252a2fb6bb6bb3facc743d19175ee20c
#
_entry.id   252a2fb6bb6bb3facc743d19175ee20c
#
_cell.length_a   1.000
_cell.length_b   1.000
_cell.length_c   1.000
_cell.angle_alpha   90.00
_cell.angle_beta   90.00
_cell.angle_gamma   90.00
#
_symmetry.space_group_name_H-M   'P 1'
#
loop_
_entity.id
_entity.type
_entity.pdbx_description
1 polymer ?
#
loop_
_entity_poly.entity_id
_entity_poly.type
_entity_poly.pdbx_seq_one_letter_code
_entity_poly.pdbx_strand_id
1 'polypeptide(L)'
;MKNKIAIASAFLAATSFSMGEIVVNEFLSFEGFVDSSYSHTNSDEDAGGQESNNSFQVDQVEISWMFNFDVVTAQIDLEYEDGGEGGDIYDDEVEQAFVNYALGNGDVITAGRYASMLGFEAFEPTGLYQYSTAYTINDVSGNSTVPQGFQGISEYVQGVKFTRTSDTTFFGISLQDQSFGNDQGRLGGDRDGDSSYAVEVAGSIDLGNGFNLFAGVALEDADSGDNELFNFYATYETGAWLFAAELNVGENEQLGALDDVDYSSGLLMANYAYSDVASVTGRISMVEIETGADDYDFKKYTVAHNYALADNLLLVAEISMGELEDDGDDYDITEFAVELLFTF
;
A
#
# COMPACT_ATOMS: atom_id res chain seq x y z
N MET A 1 10.14 21.77 25.64
CA MET A 1 10.68 20.82 24.63
C MET A 1 9.48 19.96 24.24
N LYS A 2 8.89 20.21 23.06
CA LYS A 2 7.73 19.46 22.59
C LYS A 2 8.28 18.14 22.02
N ASN A 3 8.02 17.04 22.71
CA ASN A 3 8.28 15.71 22.17
C ASN A 3 7.23 15.48 21.09
N LYS A 4 7.63 15.61 19.83
CA LYS A 4 6.86 15.06 18.73
C LYS A 4 6.94 13.54 18.90
N ILE A 5 5.83 12.91 19.25
CA ILE A 5 5.69 11.46 19.11
C ILE A 5 5.59 11.26 17.60
N ALA A 6 6.73 11.01 16.96
CA ALA A 6 6.73 10.51 15.62
C ALA A 6 6.16 9.09 15.70
N ILE A 7 4.96 8.89 15.19
CA ILE A 7 4.48 7.57 14.81
C ILE A 7 5.44 7.16 13.69
N ALA A 8 6.36 6.28 14.02
CA ALA A 8 7.28 5.72 13.04
C ALA A 8 6.52 4.67 12.22
N SER A 9 5.74 5.13 11.27
CA SER A 9 5.73 4.46 9.98
C SER A 9 7.19 4.45 9.56
N ALA A 10 7.72 3.35 9.06
CA ALA A 10 9.09 3.30 8.53
C ALA A 10 9.17 4.22 7.31
N PHE A 11 9.27 5.53 7.57
CA PHE A 11 9.43 6.53 6.53
C PHE A 11 10.87 6.53 6.10
N LEU A 12 11.09 5.86 5.02
CA LEU A 12 12.19 6.15 4.14
C LEU A 12 12.10 7.59 3.67
N ALA A 13 13.24 8.24 3.64
CA ALA A 13 13.40 9.56 3.05
C ALA A 13 13.22 9.46 1.52
N ALA A 14 11.97 9.32 1.09
CA ALA A 14 11.58 10.01 -0.14
C ALA A 14 11.99 11.48 0.05
N THR A 15 12.39 12.18 -0.98
CA THR A 15 12.39 13.65 -0.96
C THR A 15 11.10 14.01 -0.27
N SER A 16 11.18 14.35 1.03
CA SER A 16 10.04 14.41 1.93
C SER A 16 9.07 15.43 1.37
N PHE A 17 8.10 14.94 0.63
CA PHE A 17 6.92 15.70 0.29
C PHE A 17 6.24 15.92 1.64
N SER A 18 6.43 17.10 2.19
CA SER A 18 5.86 17.43 3.49
C SER A 18 4.39 17.66 3.26
N MET A 19 3.56 16.72 3.69
CA MET A 19 2.16 17.02 3.90
C MET A 19 2.10 18.23 4.84
N GLY A 20 1.48 19.29 4.38
CA GLY A 20 1.42 20.54 5.12
C GLY A 20 0.31 20.48 6.15
N GLU A 21 0.57 19.93 7.34
CA GLU A 21 -0.39 19.92 8.45
C GLU A 21 -0.99 21.30 8.67
N ILE A 22 -2.30 21.44 8.48
CA ILE A 22 -3.07 22.66 8.76
C ILE A 22 -3.57 22.60 10.20
N VAL A 23 -2.94 23.37 11.09
CA VAL A 23 -3.29 23.42 12.50
C VAL A 23 -4.50 24.31 12.72
N VAL A 24 -5.62 23.73 13.17
CA VAL A 24 -6.86 24.47 13.52
C VAL A 24 -6.76 25.05 14.93
N ASN A 25 -6.30 24.24 15.88
CA ASN A 25 -6.06 24.64 17.27
C ASN A 25 -5.10 23.66 17.97
N GLU A 26 -4.93 23.77 19.28
CA GLU A 26 -4.01 22.92 20.05
C GLU A 26 -4.38 21.43 20.09
N PHE A 27 -5.61 21.06 19.74
CA PHE A 27 -6.13 19.69 19.80
C PHE A 27 -6.48 19.11 18.42
N LEU A 28 -6.60 19.95 17.39
CA LEU A 28 -7.11 19.57 16.08
C LEU A 28 -6.25 20.13 14.98
N SER A 29 -5.85 19.28 14.10
CA SER A 29 -5.24 19.59 12.81
C SER A 29 -5.80 18.68 11.72
N PHE A 30 -5.52 19.00 10.48
CA PHE A 30 -5.81 18.14 9.35
C PHE A 30 -4.72 18.30 8.30
N GLU A 31 -4.57 17.28 7.49
CA GLU A 31 -3.76 17.24 6.28
C GLU A 31 -4.52 16.48 5.22
N GLY A 32 -4.03 16.47 4.00
CA GLY A 32 -4.67 15.70 2.95
C GLY A 32 -4.00 15.90 1.60
N PHE A 33 -4.55 15.22 0.60
CA PHE A 33 -4.06 15.35 -0.76
C PHE A 33 -5.18 15.24 -1.81
N VAL A 34 -4.85 15.66 -3.01
CA VAL A 34 -5.63 15.43 -4.23
C VAL A 34 -4.67 14.84 -5.24
N ASP A 35 -4.97 13.64 -5.68
CA ASP A 35 -4.28 12.95 -6.75
C ASP A 35 -5.10 13.01 -8.04
N SER A 36 -4.44 13.38 -9.14
CA SER A 36 -5.06 13.48 -10.45
C SER A 36 -4.07 13.03 -11.51
N SER A 37 -4.54 12.20 -12.43
CA SER A 37 -3.68 11.68 -13.47
C SER A 37 -4.25 11.80 -14.89
N TYR A 38 -3.36 11.62 -15.84
CA TYR A 38 -3.65 11.16 -17.18
C TYR A 38 -2.92 9.87 -17.43
N SER A 39 -3.66 8.83 -17.80
CA SER A 39 -3.09 7.53 -18.17
C SER A 39 -3.39 7.18 -19.62
N HIS A 40 -2.52 6.37 -20.21
CA HIS A 40 -2.70 5.74 -21.51
C HIS A 40 -2.18 4.32 -21.44
N THR A 41 -3.07 3.36 -21.66
CA THR A 41 -2.80 1.92 -21.61
C THR A 41 -2.92 1.32 -23.00
N ASN A 42 -1.99 0.45 -23.35
CA ASN A 42 -2.07 -0.46 -24.49
C ASN A 42 -1.95 -1.89 -23.97
N SER A 43 -2.84 -2.74 -24.42
CA SER A 43 -2.77 -4.19 -24.21
C SER A 43 -2.67 -4.90 -25.55
N ASP A 44 -1.83 -5.91 -25.63
CA ASP A 44 -1.68 -6.82 -26.76
C ASP A 44 -1.88 -8.24 -26.25
N GLU A 45 -2.97 -8.88 -26.69
CA GLU A 45 -3.30 -10.27 -26.36
C GLU A 45 -2.99 -11.14 -27.58
N ASP A 46 -2.22 -12.20 -27.40
CA ASP A 46 -1.77 -13.08 -28.50
C ASP A 46 -2.94 -13.66 -29.32
N ALA A 47 -4.09 -13.88 -28.69
CA ALA A 47 -5.31 -14.39 -29.36
C ALA A 47 -6.34 -13.32 -29.74
N GLY A 48 -6.30 -12.14 -29.13
CA GLY A 48 -7.36 -11.13 -29.23
C GLY A 48 -7.04 -9.90 -30.08
N GLY A 49 -5.79 -9.50 -30.15
CA GLY A 49 -5.34 -8.30 -30.85
C GLY A 49 -5.02 -7.14 -29.93
N GLN A 50 -4.65 -5.99 -30.52
CA GLN A 50 -4.20 -4.82 -29.78
C GLN A 50 -5.37 -3.87 -29.48
N GLU A 51 -5.50 -3.47 -28.21
CA GLU A 51 -6.44 -2.49 -27.74
C GLU A 51 -5.72 -1.33 -27.03
N SER A 52 -6.34 -0.18 -26.96
CA SER A 52 -5.79 0.96 -26.20
C SER A 52 -6.86 1.83 -25.58
N ASN A 53 -6.58 2.38 -24.41
CA ASN A 53 -7.43 3.33 -23.72
C ASN A 53 -6.61 4.51 -23.18
N ASN A 54 -7.30 5.63 -22.91
CA ASN A 54 -6.71 6.75 -22.19
C ASN A 54 -7.78 7.48 -21.38
N SER A 55 -7.40 8.01 -20.21
CA SER A 55 -8.29 8.75 -19.32
C SER A 55 -7.58 9.92 -18.66
N PHE A 56 -8.35 10.97 -18.35
CA PHE A 56 -8.04 11.92 -17.28
C PHE A 56 -8.94 11.63 -16.10
N GLN A 57 -8.38 11.56 -14.92
CA GLN A 57 -9.13 11.19 -13.71
C GLN A 57 -8.63 11.95 -12.48
N VAL A 58 -9.46 12.00 -11.47
CA VAL A 58 -9.06 12.27 -10.09
C VAL A 58 -9.00 10.91 -9.43
N ASP A 59 -7.78 10.41 -9.19
CA ASP A 59 -7.56 9.04 -8.71
C ASP A 59 -8.03 8.93 -7.26
N GLN A 60 -7.62 9.90 -6.43
CA GLN A 60 -7.90 9.86 -5.00
C GLN A 60 -7.96 11.27 -4.40
N VAL A 61 -8.80 11.45 -3.40
CA VAL A 61 -8.81 12.63 -2.53
C VAL A 61 -8.92 12.15 -1.10
N GLU A 62 -7.97 12.52 -0.25
CA GLU A 62 -8.01 12.16 1.17
C GLU A 62 -7.95 13.40 2.06
N ILE A 63 -8.63 13.34 3.19
CA ILE A 63 -8.55 14.30 4.29
C ILE A 63 -8.39 13.55 5.60
N SER A 64 -7.23 13.69 6.21
CA SER A 64 -6.88 13.11 7.51
C SER A 64 -7.13 14.11 8.63
N TRP A 65 -8.08 13.82 9.51
CA TRP A 65 -8.34 14.59 10.72
C TRP A 65 -7.55 14.05 11.89
N MET A 66 -6.66 14.86 12.48
CA MET A 66 -5.80 14.48 13.59
C MET A 66 -6.20 15.16 14.89
N PHE A 67 -6.38 14.37 15.93
CA PHE A 67 -6.74 14.82 17.29
C PHE A 67 -5.60 14.52 18.25
N ASN A 68 -5.19 15.50 19.04
CA ASN A 68 -4.09 15.38 19.99
C ASN A 68 -4.49 15.84 21.39
N PHE A 69 -4.56 14.91 22.32
CA PHE A 69 -4.89 15.12 23.72
C PHE A 69 -3.77 14.59 24.64
N ASP A 70 -2.52 14.94 24.34
CA ASP A 70 -1.31 14.54 25.07
C ASP A 70 -1.01 13.03 24.89
N VAL A 71 -1.41 12.19 25.84
CA VAL A 71 -1.16 10.72 25.75
C VAL A 71 -2.20 9.98 24.91
N VAL A 72 -3.28 10.63 24.53
CA VAL A 72 -4.31 10.10 23.64
C VAL A 72 -4.28 10.88 22.33
N THR A 73 -4.14 10.20 21.21
CA THR A 73 -4.34 10.77 19.88
C THR A 73 -5.38 9.97 19.12
N ALA A 74 -6.03 10.58 18.15
CA ALA A 74 -6.92 9.87 17.23
C ALA A 74 -6.73 10.41 15.83
N GLN A 75 -7.03 9.58 14.84
CA GLN A 75 -7.01 9.94 13.44
C GLN A 75 -8.26 9.40 12.77
N ILE A 76 -8.80 10.17 11.82
CA ILE A 76 -9.91 9.76 10.96
C ILE A 76 -9.54 10.21 9.56
N ASP A 77 -9.37 9.26 8.65
CA ASP A 77 -9.09 9.49 7.24
C ASP A 77 -10.37 9.26 6.45
N LEU A 78 -10.71 10.28 5.68
CA LEU A 78 -11.86 10.27 4.78
C LEU A 78 -11.32 10.28 3.37
N GLU A 79 -11.66 9.25 2.64
CA GLU A 79 -11.22 9.05 1.29
C GLU A 79 -12.37 9.12 0.28
N TYR A 80 -12.03 9.60 -0.90
CA TYR A 80 -12.83 9.52 -2.10
C TYR A 80 -11.92 9.00 -3.23
N GLU A 81 -12.29 7.85 -3.78
CA GLU A 81 -11.70 7.28 -4.98
C GLU A 81 -12.69 7.30 -6.13
N ASP A 82 -12.19 7.43 -7.37
CA ASP A 82 -12.99 7.22 -8.56
C ASP A 82 -13.17 5.71 -8.77
N GLY A 83 -14.17 5.15 -8.08
CA GLY A 83 -14.51 3.74 -8.19
C GLY A 83 -14.95 3.37 -9.60
N GLY A 84 -14.12 2.61 -10.29
CA GLY A 84 -14.28 2.12 -11.67
C GLY A 84 -15.70 1.71 -12.10
N GLU A 85 -15.86 1.12 -13.27
CA GLU A 85 -17.13 0.86 -13.97
C GLU A 85 -18.33 0.48 -13.08
N GLY A 86 -19.27 1.42 -12.92
CA GLY A 86 -20.57 1.21 -12.27
C GLY A 86 -20.64 1.66 -10.82
N GLY A 87 -19.58 2.30 -10.32
CA GLY A 87 -19.54 2.86 -8.98
C GLY A 87 -20.60 3.93 -8.78
N ASP A 88 -21.35 3.81 -7.71
CA ASP A 88 -22.09 4.94 -7.18
C ASP A 88 -21.05 6.00 -6.78
N ILE A 89 -21.17 7.21 -7.30
CA ILE A 89 -20.34 8.39 -7.00
C ILE A 89 -20.40 8.80 -5.50
N TYR A 90 -20.64 7.86 -4.59
CA TYR A 90 -20.90 8.05 -3.17
C TYR A 90 -20.21 7.04 -2.28
N ASP A 91 -19.16 6.38 -2.74
CA ASP A 91 -18.30 5.61 -1.82
C ASP A 91 -17.34 6.57 -1.10
N ASP A 92 -17.94 7.44 -0.25
CA ASP A 92 -17.22 8.14 0.77
C ASP A 92 -16.80 7.11 1.83
N GLU A 93 -15.56 6.68 1.81
CA GLU A 93 -15.08 5.72 2.80
C GLU A 93 -14.39 6.42 3.97
N VAL A 94 -14.64 5.88 5.15
CA VAL A 94 -13.76 6.09 6.29
C VAL A 94 -12.66 5.05 6.18
N GLU A 95 -11.56 5.43 5.58
CA GLU A 95 -10.42 4.57 5.33
C GLU A 95 -9.74 4.14 6.62
N GLN A 96 -9.44 5.10 7.48
CA GLN A 96 -8.91 4.85 8.83
C GLN A 96 -9.74 5.57 9.89
N ALA A 97 -9.93 4.94 11.03
CA ALA A 97 -10.51 5.55 12.22
C ALA A 97 -9.97 4.85 13.47
N PHE A 98 -9.01 5.44 14.13
CA PHE A 98 -8.37 4.81 15.28
C PHE A 98 -7.99 5.79 16.39
N VAL A 99 -7.79 5.22 17.58
CA VAL A 99 -7.31 5.93 18.77
C VAL A 99 -6.02 5.28 19.24
N ASN A 100 -5.02 6.10 19.51
CA ASN A 100 -3.76 5.72 20.13
C ASN A 100 -3.74 6.11 21.61
N TYR A 101 -3.21 5.23 22.43
CA TYR A 101 -2.87 5.50 23.82
C TYR A 101 -1.38 5.28 24.06
N ALA A 102 -0.64 6.35 24.29
CA ALA A 102 0.78 6.31 24.57
C ALA A 102 1.05 5.85 26.01
N LEU A 103 1.71 4.71 26.17
CA LEU A 103 2.14 4.17 27.46
C LEU A 103 3.47 4.77 27.94
N GLY A 104 4.17 5.48 27.04
CA GLY A 104 5.52 6.02 27.25
C GLY A 104 6.61 5.08 26.76
N ASN A 105 7.83 5.59 26.67
CA ASN A 105 9.03 4.84 26.20
C ASN A 105 8.90 4.23 24.80
N GLY A 106 8.08 4.81 23.92
CA GLY A 106 7.84 4.31 22.57
C GLY A 106 6.76 3.23 22.48
N ASP A 107 6.07 2.92 23.58
CA ASP A 107 4.97 1.96 23.63
C ASP A 107 3.64 2.65 23.35
N VAL A 108 2.86 2.09 22.42
CA VAL A 108 1.53 2.60 22.04
C VAL A 108 0.55 1.44 21.91
N ILE A 109 -0.68 1.64 22.38
CA ILE A 109 -1.82 0.79 22.03
C ILE A 109 -2.70 1.57 21.06
N THR A 110 -3.03 0.94 19.95
CA THR A 110 -3.94 1.48 18.92
C THR A 110 -5.19 0.61 18.88
N ALA A 111 -6.36 1.21 18.76
CA ALA A 111 -7.63 0.49 18.58
C ALA A 111 -8.49 1.21 17.54
N GLY A 112 -9.11 0.45 16.64
CA GLY A 112 -9.94 0.93 15.54
C GLY A 112 -9.59 0.30 14.23
N ARG A 113 -9.80 1.03 13.12
CA ARG A 113 -9.33 0.68 11.77
C ARG A 113 -8.07 1.47 11.46
N TYR A 114 -7.00 0.78 11.10
CA TYR A 114 -5.66 1.35 10.92
C TYR A 114 -4.89 0.56 9.86
N ALA A 115 -3.87 1.20 9.27
CA ALA A 115 -3.00 0.56 8.29
C ALA A 115 -2.31 -0.69 8.84
N SER A 116 -2.22 -1.75 8.03
CA SER A 116 -1.39 -2.92 8.28
C SER A 116 0.05 -2.51 8.57
N MET A 117 0.78 -3.36 9.27
CA MET A 117 2.21 -3.15 9.53
C MET A 117 3.09 -3.77 8.43
N LEU A 118 2.52 -4.54 7.51
CA LEU A 118 3.24 -5.26 6.45
C LEU A 118 3.38 -4.39 5.20
N GLY A 119 4.35 -4.76 4.36
CA GLY A 119 4.58 -4.10 3.07
C GLY A 119 5.68 -3.07 3.08
N PHE A 120 6.40 -3.01 1.96
CA PHE A 120 7.42 -1.99 1.71
C PHE A 120 6.81 -0.74 1.08
N GLU A 121 5.97 -0.89 0.07
CA GLU A 121 5.29 0.24 -0.56
C GLU A 121 4.22 0.81 0.37
N ALA A 122 4.09 2.13 0.36
CA ALA A 122 2.97 2.78 1.01
C ALA A 122 1.67 2.46 0.25
N PHE A 123 0.55 2.53 0.94
CA PHE A 123 -0.77 2.39 0.32
C PHE A 123 -1.15 3.70 -0.39
N GLU A 124 -0.76 4.83 0.20
CA GLU A 124 -1.08 6.15 -0.31
C GLU A 124 -0.09 6.66 -1.36
N PRO A 125 -0.55 7.38 -2.41
CA PRO A 125 0.32 7.94 -3.45
C PRO A 125 1.38 8.89 -2.89
N THR A 126 1.10 9.55 -1.78
CA THR A 126 2.04 10.44 -1.09
C THR A 126 3.29 9.73 -0.55
N GLY A 127 3.23 8.42 -0.36
CA GLY A 127 4.33 7.58 0.10
C GLY A 127 5.03 6.77 -0.99
N LEU A 128 4.52 6.78 -2.23
CA LEU A 128 5.10 6.05 -3.35
C LEU A 128 6.28 6.80 -3.99
N TYR A 129 7.17 6.07 -4.63
CA TYR A 129 8.28 6.58 -5.43
C TYR A 129 7.95 6.70 -6.93
N GLN A 130 6.76 6.28 -7.31
CA GLN A 130 6.24 6.18 -8.67
C GLN A 130 4.71 6.27 -8.60
N TYR A 131 4.04 6.35 -9.76
CA TYR A 131 2.58 6.42 -9.85
C TYR A 131 1.90 5.09 -9.48
N SER A 132 2.31 3.99 -10.10
CA SER A 132 1.64 2.71 -9.93
C SER A 132 2.22 1.86 -8.81
N THR A 133 1.41 0.99 -8.22
CA THR A 133 1.85 -0.04 -7.25
C THR A 133 2.65 -1.16 -7.91
N ALA A 134 3.38 -1.96 -7.12
CA ALA A 134 4.31 -2.97 -7.63
C ALA A 134 3.61 -4.13 -8.32
N TYR A 135 2.52 -4.61 -7.74
CA TYR A 135 1.97 -5.93 -8.05
C TYR A 135 0.73 -5.89 -8.93
N THR A 136 0.39 -4.73 -9.47
CA THR A 136 -0.78 -4.51 -10.31
C THR A 136 -0.42 -3.74 -11.57
N ILE A 137 -1.22 -3.87 -12.63
CA ILE A 137 -1.23 -3.01 -13.81
C ILE A 137 -2.66 -2.93 -14.34
N ASN A 138 -3.08 -1.76 -14.81
CA ASN A 138 -4.43 -1.62 -15.36
C ASN A 138 -4.47 -2.13 -16.80
N ASP A 139 -5.48 -2.93 -17.12
CA ASP A 139 -5.81 -3.31 -18.49
C ASP A 139 -6.47 -2.15 -19.25
N VAL A 140 -6.80 -2.36 -20.52
CA VAL A 140 -7.46 -1.34 -21.36
C VAL A 140 -8.89 -1.02 -20.96
N SER A 141 -9.56 -1.86 -20.19
CA SER A 141 -10.88 -1.60 -19.62
C SER A 141 -10.83 -0.79 -18.32
N GLY A 142 -9.62 -0.53 -17.82
CA GLY A 142 -9.40 0.18 -16.56
C GLY A 142 -9.48 -0.73 -15.34
N ASN A 143 -9.64 -2.04 -15.54
CA ASN A 143 -9.60 -3.00 -14.44
C ASN A 143 -8.15 -3.31 -14.07
N SER A 144 -7.88 -3.39 -12.78
CA SER A 144 -6.59 -3.90 -12.31
C SER A 144 -6.48 -5.39 -12.66
N THR A 145 -5.45 -5.74 -13.39
CA THR A 145 -5.11 -7.15 -13.62
C THR A 145 -4.37 -7.67 -12.39
N VAL A 146 -5.09 -7.84 -11.29
CA VAL A 146 -4.61 -8.66 -10.19
C VAL A 146 -5.19 -10.04 -10.38
N PRO A 147 -4.40 -11.10 -10.31
CA PRO A 147 -4.92 -12.46 -10.33
C PRO A 147 -6.02 -12.62 -9.29
N GLN A 148 -7.13 -13.24 -9.69
CA GLN A 148 -8.12 -13.69 -8.72
C GLN A 148 -7.46 -14.68 -7.76
N GLY A 149 -7.46 -14.35 -6.47
CA GLY A 149 -6.80 -15.16 -5.44
C GLY A 149 -5.49 -14.57 -4.90
N PHE A 150 -4.87 -13.60 -5.58
CA PHE A 150 -3.79 -12.83 -4.95
C PHE A 150 -4.39 -11.93 -3.88
N GLN A 151 -4.30 -12.41 -2.68
CA GLN A 151 -4.62 -11.62 -1.49
C GLN A 151 -3.32 -11.04 -0.98
N GLY A 152 -2.88 -9.97 -1.61
CA GLY A 152 -1.73 -9.23 -1.16
C GLY A 152 -1.86 -8.75 0.28
N ILE A 153 -0.96 -7.90 0.68
CA ILE A 153 -1.03 -7.23 1.99
C ILE A 153 -2.32 -6.41 2.05
N SER A 154 -3.18 -6.68 3.05
CA SER A 154 -4.33 -5.83 3.32
C SER A 154 -3.87 -4.44 3.71
N GLU A 155 -4.41 -3.41 3.08
CA GLU A 155 -4.03 -2.03 3.34
C GLU A 155 -4.47 -1.61 4.73
N TYR A 156 -5.73 -1.83 5.06
CA TYR A 156 -6.33 -1.42 6.34
C TYR A 156 -7.01 -2.59 7.03
N VAL A 157 -6.83 -2.66 8.35
CA VAL A 157 -7.33 -3.73 9.20
C VAL A 157 -8.02 -3.17 10.44
N GLN A 158 -8.99 -3.90 11.01
CA GLN A 158 -9.69 -3.50 12.23
C GLN A 158 -9.29 -4.37 13.41
N GLY A 159 -8.98 -3.72 14.55
CA GLY A 159 -8.60 -4.48 15.73
C GLY A 159 -7.93 -3.67 16.82
N VAL A 160 -7.02 -4.34 17.53
CA VAL A 160 -6.17 -3.73 18.57
C VAL A 160 -4.72 -4.09 18.28
N LYS A 161 -3.88 -3.07 18.20
CA LYS A 161 -2.44 -3.17 17.93
C LYS A 161 -1.65 -2.63 19.12
N PHE A 162 -0.60 -3.35 19.50
CA PHE A 162 0.47 -2.83 20.35
C PHE A 162 1.71 -2.65 19.53
N THR A 163 2.35 -1.48 19.64
CA THR A 163 3.63 -1.20 19.01
C THR A 163 4.64 -0.68 20.01
N ARG A 164 5.90 -1.01 19.77
CA ARG A 164 7.07 -0.44 20.46
C ARG A 164 8.07 0.07 19.45
N THR A 165 8.42 1.34 19.55
CA THR A 165 9.44 1.98 18.72
C THR A 165 10.57 2.50 19.57
N SER A 166 11.79 2.25 19.13
CA SER A 166 13.03 2.81 19.68
C SER A 166 13.81 3.54 18.57
N ASP A 167 14.99 4.05 18.89
CA ASP A 167 15.84 4.74 17.90
C ASP A 167 16.28 3.83 16.72
N THR A 168 16.30 2.50 16.94
CA THR A 168 16.85 1.56 15.95
C THR A 168 15.96 0.33 15.73
N THR A 169 14.85 0.19 16.46
CA THR A 169 13.99 -0.99 16.33
C THR A 169 12.52 -0.62 16.39
N PHE A 170 11.73 -1.33 15.61
CA PHE A 170 10.29 -1.38 15.71
C PHE A 170 9.85 -2.81 16.01
N PHE A 171 8.80 -2.97 16.79
CA PHE A 171 8.07 -4.21 17.01
C PHE A 171 6.58 -3.90 17.13
N GLY A 172 5.75 -4.72 16.50
CA GLY A 172 4.30 -4.62 16.60
C GLY A 172 3.64 -5.99 16.66
N ILE A 173 2.52 -6.06 17.35
CA ILE A 173 1.59 -7.18 17.34
C ILE A 173 0.17 -6.63 17.28
N SER A 174 -0.66 -7.19 16.42
CA SER A 174 -2.04 -6.81 16.19
C SER A 174 -2.94 -8.04 16.29
N LEU A 175 -4.08 -7.89 16.94
CA LEU A 175 -5.20 -8.81 16.89
C LEU A 175 -6.31 -8.14 16.11
N GLN A 176 -6.78 -8.77 15.05
CA GLN A 176 -7.64 -8.18 14.03
C GLN A 176 -8.86 -9.07 13.79
N ASP A 177 -9.89 -8.50 13.23
CA ASP A 177 -11.04 -9.24 12.75
C ASP A 177 -10.66 -10.11 11.54
N GLN A 178 -9.83 -9.56 10.63
CA GLN A 178 -9.43 -10.16 9.38
C GLN A 178 -8.13 -9.50 8.89
N SER A 179 -7.23 -10.25 8.26
CA SER A 179 -6.01 -9.74 7.61
C SER A 179 -6.02 -9.89 6.10
N PHE A 180 -6.95 -10.68 5.56
CA PHE A 180 -7.04 -11.00 4.14
C PHE A 180 -8.46 -10.75 3.64
N GLY A 181 -8.59 -10.35 2.37
CA GLY A 181 -9.86 -10.11 1.70
C GLY A 181 -10.33 -8.66 1.70
N ASN A 182 -11.22 -8.39 0.75
CA ASN A 182 -11.71 -7.05 0.41
C ASN A 182 -12.87 -6.57 1.28
N ASP A 183 -13.13 -7.17 2.45
CA ASP A 183 -14.20 -6.69 3.32
C ASP A 183 -13.76 -5.45 4.09
N GLN A 184 -13.42 -4.41 3.36
CA GLN A 184 -13.02 -3.11 3.86
C GLN A 184 -14.19 -2.36 4.52
N GLY A 185 -15.42 -2.77 4.21
CA GLY A 185 -16.65 -2.10 4.62
C GLY A 185 -17.09 -2.31 6.07
N ARG A 186 -16.26 -2.83 6.98
CA ARG A 186 -16.71 -3.21 8.34
C ARG A 186 -16.86 -2.09 9.37
N LEU A 187 -16.90 -0.85 9.01
CA LEU A 187 -17.25 0.21 9.96
C LEU A 187 -18.67 0.06 10.58
N GLY A 188 -19.34 -1.05 10.33
CA GLY A 188 -20.66 -1.38 10.86
C GLY A 188 -21.45 -2.36 10.02
N GLY A 189 -20.84 -3.00 9.04
CA GLY A 189 -21.48 -4.03 8.23
C GLY A 189 -21.83 -5.28 9.02
N ASP A 190 -22.92 -5.91 8.64
CA ASP A 190 -23.31 -7.22 9.17
C ASP A 190 -22.23 -8.25 8.81
N ARG A 191 -21.74 -8.98 9.80
CA ARG A 191 -21.05 -10.23 9.55
C ARG A 191 -22.06 -11.20 8.96
N ASP A 192 -21.79 -11.75 7.80
CA ASP A 192 -22.61 -12.80 7.17
C ASP A 192 -22.58 -14.14 7.89
N GLY A 193 -22.33 -14.13 9.20
CA GLY A 193 -22.36 -15.30 10.07
C GLY A 193 -21.03 -16.01 10.23
N ASP A 194 -20.01 -15.63 9.47
CA ASP A 194 -18.68 -16.22 9.55
C ASP A 194 -17.88 -15.61 10.73
N SER A 195 -17.10 -16.45 11.38
CA SER A 195 -16.19 -16.05 12.45
C SER A 195 -14.77 -16.10 11.94
N SER A 196 -14.07 -14.98 12.02
CA SER A 196 -12.66 -14.91 11.70
C SER A 196 -11.90 -14.10 12.74
N TYR A 197 -10.64 -14.38 12.89
CA TYR A 197 -9.69 -13.54 13.62
C TYR A 197 -8.32 -13.69 12.99
N ALA A 198 -7.54 -12.61 13.03
CA ALA A 198 -6.21 -12.62 12.50
C ALA A 198 -5.21 -12.05 13.52
N VAL A 199 -3.98 -12.49 13.41
CA VAL A 199 -2.84 -11.97 14.17
C VAL A 199 -1.77 -11.52 13.20
N GLU A 200 -1.35 -10.26 13.33
CA GLU A 200 -0.22 -9.72 12.59
C GLU A 200 0.93 -9.44 13.56
N VAL A 201 2.13 -9.86 13.22
CA VAL A 201 3.36 -9.59 13.99
C VAL A 201 4.41 -9.03 13.04
N ALA A 202 5.00 -7.90 13.41
CA ALA A 202 6.00 -7.25 12.57
C ALA A 202 7.17 -6.70 13.39
N GLY A 203 8.32 -6.58 12.75
CA GLY A 203 9.47 -5.94 13.36
C GLY A 203 10.47 -5.44 12.35
N SER A 204 11.17 -4.35 12.69
CA SER A 204 12.29 -3.85 11.91
C SER A 204 13.49 -3.50 12.76
N ILE A 205 14.65 -3.49 12.13
CA ILE A 205 15.92 -3.10 12.75
C ILE A 205 16.74 -2.24 11.79
N ASP A 206 17.14 -1.05 12.27
CA ASP A 206 18.19 -0.24 11.65
C ASP A 206 19.56 -0.80 12.05
N LEU A 207 20.29 -1.34 11.07
CA LEU A 207 21.62 -1.90 11.24
C LEU A 207 22.72 -0.83 11.23
N GLY A 208 22.35 0.42 11.00
CA GLY A 208 23.27 1.53 10.77
C GLY A 208 23.83 1.57 9.34
N ASN A 209 24.50 2.65 9.02
CA ASN A 209 25.08 2.89 7.69
C ASN A 209 24.04 2.84 6.54
N GLY A 210 22.78 3.17 6.82
CA GLY A 210 21.69 3.20 5.85
C GLY A 210 21.00 1.87 5.58
N PHE A 211 21.34 0.78 6.31
CA PHE A 211 20.66 -0.51 6.16
C PHE A 211 19.52 -0.65 7.16
N ASN A 212 18.34 -0.98 6.66
CA ASN A 212 17.19 -1.40 7.46
C ASN A 212 16.67 -2.75 6.97
N LEU A 213 16.24 -3.59 7.91
CA LEU A 213 15.58 -4.87 7.65
C LEU A 213 14.23 -4.89 8.34
N PHE A 214 13.25 -5.45 7.66
CA PHE A 214 11.90 -5.68 8.17
C PHE A 214 11.49 -7.14 7.95
N ALA A 215 10.71 -7.69 8.88
CA ALA A 215 10.03 -8.96 8.71
C ALA A 215 8.68 -8.91 9.42
N GLY A 216 7.68 -9.50 8.81
CA GLY A 216 6.34 -9.60 9.36
C GLY A 216 5.61 -10.85 8.91
N VAL A 217 4.55 -11.17 9.63
CA VAL A 217 3.66 -12.30 9.35
C VAL A 217 2.24 -11.92 9.69
N ALA A 218 1.29 -12.27 8.83
CA ALA A 218 -0.13 -12.28 9.13
C ALA A 218 -0.64 -13.72 9.08
N LEU A 219 -1.45 -14.10 10.06
CA LEU A 219 -2.09 -15.42 10.19
C LEU A 219 -3.55 -15.19 10.47
N GLU A 220 -4.43 -15.79 9.69
CA GLU A 220 -5.89 -15.70 9.82
C GLU A 220 -6.49 -17.10 9.94
N ASP A 221 -7.41 -17.25 10.89
CA ASP A 221 -8.26 -18.42 11.07
C ASP A 221 -9.71 -17.97 10.80
N ALA A 222 -10.29 -18.43 9.70
CA ALA A 222 -11.63 -18.09 9.28
C ALA A 222 -12.46 -19.34 8.98
N ASP A 223 -13.79 -19.21 9.11
CA ASP A 223 -14.72 -20.31 8.77
C ASP A 223 -14.61 -20.71 7.28
N SER A 224 -14.09 -19.85 6.42
CA SER A 224 -13.85 -20.08 4.99
C SER A 224 -12.50 -20.74 4.67
N GLY A 225 -11.59 -20.83 5.61
CA GLY A 225 -10.23 -21.37 5.47
C GLY A 225 -9.20 -20.53 6.19
N ASP A 226 -8.02 -21.08 6.37
CA ASP A 226 -6.90 -20.40 7.01
C ASP A 226 -6.08 -19.66 5.96
N ASN A 227 -5.56 -18.47 6.32
CA ASN A 227 -4.70 -17.68 5.45
C ASN A 227 -3.39 -17.33 6.17
N GLU A 228 -2.29 -17.34 5.43
CA GLU A 228 -1.01 -16.91 5.95
C GLU A 228 -0.22 -16.08 4.93
N LEU A 229 0.51 -15.09 5.44
CA LEU A 229 1.41 -14.25 4.65
C LEU A 229 2.68 -13.97 5.44
N PHE A 230 3.83 -14.20 4.84
CA PHE A 230 5.14 -13.76 5.29
C PHE A 230 5.63 -12.63 4.41
N ASN A 231 5.95 -11.49 5.02
CA ASN A 231 6.53 -10.34 4.35
C ASN A 231 7.94 -10.08 4.89
N PHE A 232 8.88 -9.90 4.00
CA PHE A 232 10.24 -9.48 4.33
C PHE A 232 10.70 -8.41 3.37
N TYR A 233 11.30 -7.33 3.89
CA TYR A 233 11.99 -6.38 3.03
C TYR A 233 13.28 -5.85 3.66
N ALA A 234 14.15 -5.36 2.78
CA ALA A 234 15.39 -4.70 3.14
C ALA A 234 15.53 -3.41 2.35
N THR A 235 16.03 -2.35 3.01
CA THR A 235 16.35 -1.09 2.34
C THR A 235 17.79 -0.68 2.61
N TYR A 236 18.37 0.02 1.65
CA TYR A 236 19.70 0.59 1.77
C TYR A 236 19.77 2.00 1.21
N GLU A 237 20.06 2.96 2.08
CA GLU A 237 20.25 4.36 1.73
C GLU A 237 21.72 4.72 1.69
N THR A 238 22.19 5.33 0.60
CA THR A 238 23.56 5.81 0.49
C THR A 238 23.68 7.03 -0.43
N GLY A 239 24.05 8.16 0.12
CA GLY A 239 24.11 9.43 -0.61
C GLY A 239 22.74 9.81 -1.16
N ALA A 240 22.62 9.88 -2.49
CA ALA A 240 21.37 10.20 -3.19
C ALA A 240 20.57 8.96 -3.63
N TRP A 241 21.00 7.77 -3.24
CA TRP A 241 20.38 6.51 -3.61
C TRP A 241 19.60 5.89 -2.47
N LEU A 242 18.43 5.36 -2.80
CA LEU A 242 17.69 4.37 -2.03
C LEU A 242 17.56 3.10 -2.87
N PHE A 243 17.83 1.97 -2.27
CA PHE A 243 17.56 0.64 -2.82
C PHE A 243 16.58 -0.08 -1.89
N ALA A 244 15.65 -0.82 -2.47
CA ALA A 244 14.73 -1.68 -1.73
C ALA A 244 14.59 -3.03 -2.42
N ALA A 245 14.35 -4.05 -1.60
CA ALA A 245 13.98 -5.38 -2.05
C ALA A 245 12.92 -5.93 -1.10
N GLU A 246 11.85 -6.48 -1.64
CA GLU A 246 10.76 -7.10 -0.88
C GLU A 246 10.48 -8.50 -1.41
N LEU A 247 10.02 -9.36 -0.51
CA LEU A 247 9.52 -10.71 -0.79
C LEU A 247 8.29 -10.97 0.07
N ASN A 248 7.23 -11.42 -0.55
CA ASN A 248 6.01 -11.91 0.07
C ASN A 248 5.81 -13.38 -0.32
N VAL A 249 5.39 -14.20 0.63
CA VAL A 249 5.03 -15.61 0.40
C VAL A 249 3.80 -15.90 1.26
N GLY A 250 2.76 -16.45 0.69
CA GLY A 250 1.53 -16.76 1.40
C GLY A 250 0.77 -17.93 0.80
N GLU A 251 -0.19 -18.37 1.59
CA GLU A 251 -1.13 -19.43 1.25
C GLU A 251 -2.53 -18.99 1.68
N ASN A 252 -3.50 -19.31 0.87
CA ASN A 252 -4.91 -19.06 1.14
C ASN A 252 -5.65 -20.39 0.99
N GLU A 253 -5.95 -21.04 2.12
CA GLU A 253 -6.75 -22.24 2.14
C GLU A 253 -8.22 -21.91 1.84
N GLN A 254 -8.81 -22.60 0.88
CA GLN A 254 -10.22 -22.46 0.54
C GLN A 254 -10.99 -23.72 0.93
N LEU A 255 -11.90 -23.61 1.90
CA LEU A 255 -12.73 -24.73 2.31
C LEU A 255 -13.78 -25.07 1.26
N GLY A 256 -13.88 -26.35 0.93
CA GLY A 256 -14.92 -26.88 0.05
C GLY A 256 -14.42 -27.51 -1.23
N ALA A 257 -14.90 -27.07 -2.39
CA ALA A 257 -14.53 -27.63 -3.69
C ALA A 257 -13.50 -26.79 -4.46
N LEU A 258 -13.00 -25.75 -3.85
CA LEU A 258 -11.97 -24.88 -4.42
C LEU A 258 -10.60 -25.39 -3.97
N ASP A 259 -9.61 -25.25 -4.83
CA ASP A 259 -8.23 -25.57 -4.52
C ASP A 259 -7.59 -24.44 -3.68
N ASP A 260 -6.62 -24.78 -2.87
CA ASP A 260 -5.83 -23.81 -2.13
C ASP A 260 -5.02 -22.95 -3.10
N VAL A 261 -4.71 -21.73 -2.69
CA VAL A 261 -3.97 -20.75 -3.48
C VAL A 261 -2.64 -20.47 -2.82
N ASP A 262 -1.56 -20.91 -3.45
CA ASP A 262 -0.21 -20.53 -3.08
C ASP A 262 0.22 -19.29 -3.89
N TYR A 263 0.82 -18.30 -3.24
CA TYR A 263 1.31 -17.12 -3.94
C TYR A 263 2.65 -16.65 -3.43
N SER A 264 3.43 -16.10 -4.34
CA SER A 264 4.63 -15.35 -4.02
C SER A 264 4.70 -14.04 -4.81
N SER A 265 5.24 -13.00 -4.19
CA SER A 265 5.52 -11.76 -4.89
C SER A 265 6.80 -11.10 -4.39
N GLY A 266 7.38 -10.26 -5.22
CA GLY A 266 8.58 -9.55 -4.83
C GLY A 266 8.89 -8.37 -5.73
N LEU A 267 9.65 -7.42 -5.17
CA LEU A 267 10.13 -6.27 -5.92
C LEU A 267 11.62 -5.99 -5.68
N LEU A 268 12.24 -5.38 -6.65
CA LEU A 268 13.52 -4.69 -6.54
C LEU A 268 13.35 -3.26 -7.04
N MET A 269 13.72 -2.28 -6.22
CA MET A 269 13.61 -0.86 -6.53
C MET A 269 14.91 -0.13 -6.30
N ALA A 270 15.18 0.87 -7.15
CA ALA A 270 16.21 1.86 -6.93
C ALA A 270 15.65 3.25 -7.24
N ASN A 271 15.77 4.18 -6.29
CA ASN A 271 15.46 5.58 -6.48
C ASN A 271 16.75 6.40 -6.40
N TYR A 272 16.90 7.37 -7.29
CA TYR A 272 18.03 8.30 -7.34
C TYR A 272 17.56 9.74 -7.31
N ALA A 273 17.73 10.43 -6.18
CA ALA A 273 17.47 11.86 -6.02
C ALA A 273 18.65 12.66 -6.59
N TYR A 274 18.57 13.04 -7.86
CA TYR A 274 19.65 13.79 -8.53
C TYR A 274 19.64 15.30 -8.22
N SER A 275 18.59 15.79 -7.57
CA SER A 275 18.50 17.14 -7.02
C SER A 275 17.53 17.16 -5.82
N ASP A 276 17.45 18.32 -5.13
CA ASP A 276 16.55 18.51 -3.99
C ASP A 276 15.05 18.47 -4.38
N VAL A 277 14.75 18.54 -5.67
CA VAL A 277 13.37 18.62 -6.20
C VAL A 277 13.05 17.51 -7.20
N ALA A 278 13.99 16.61 -7.51
CA ALA A 278 13.78 15.64 -8.56
C ALA A 278 14.50 14.31 -8.32
N SER A 279 13.80 13.23 -8.66
CA SER A 279 14.33 11.87 -8.60
C SER A 279 13.88 11.02 -9.79
N VAL A 280 14.58 9.91 -9.97
CA VAL A 280 14.22 8.85 -10.93
C VAL A 280 14.15 7.53 -10.17
N THR A 281 13.07 6.79 -10.39
CA THR A 281 12.84 5.46 -9.82
C THR A 281 12.85 4.43 -10.93
N GLY A 282 13.50 3.29 -10.69
CA GLY A 282 13.36 2.08 -11.46
C GLY A 282 12.90 0.95 -10.54
N ARG A 283 11.88 0.18 -10.95
CA ARG A 283 11.35 -0.96 -10.20
C ARG A 283 11.10 -2.14 -11.12
N ILE A 284 11.41 -3.33 -10.62
CA ILE A 284 11.03 -4.61 -11.21
C ILE A 284 10.23 -5.34 -10.13
N SER A 285 9.05 -5.84 -10.49
CA SER A 285 8.20 -6.61 -9.60
C SER A 285 7.68 -7.87 -10.30
N MET A 286 7.33 -8.87 -9.50
CA MET A 286 6.79 -10.14 -9.97
C MET A 286 5.76 -10.67 -8.97
N VAL A 287 4.79 -11.42 -9.52
CA VAL A 287 3.81 -12.19 -8.75
C VAL A 287 3.69 -13.55 -9.43
N GLU A 288 3.69 -14.60 -8.63
CA GLU A 288 3.43 -15.97 -9.05
C GLU A 288 2.29 -16.51 -8.19
N ILE A 289 1.29 -17.11 -8.79
CA ILE A 289 0.13 -17.71 -8.10
C ILE A 289 -0.13 -19.07 -8.69
N GLU A 290 -0.26 -20.06 -7.81
CA GLU A 290 -0.61 -21.44 -8.16
C GLU A 290 -1.96 -21.79 -7.54
N THR A 291 -2.93 -22.21 -8.35
CA THR A 291 -4.27 -22.65 -7.92
C THR A 291 -4.60 -24.00 -8.54
N GLY A 292 -4.26 -25.07 -7.87
CA GLY A 292 -4.62 -26.44 -8.31
C GLY A 292 -4.22 -26.81 -9.73
N ALA A 293 -4.88 -26.27 -10.75
CA ALA A 293 -4.62 -26.54 -12.16
C ALA A 293 -4.18 -25.29 -12.97
N ASP A 294 -4.36 -24.11 -12.40
CA ASP A 294 -4.15 -22.85 -13.10
C ASP A 294 -2.95 -22.13 -12.46
N ASP A 295 -1.95 -21.80 -13.28
CA ASP A 295 -0.76 -21.04 -12.90
C ASP A 295 -0.87 -19.63 -13.49
N TYR A 296 -0.45 -18.63 -12.70
CA TYR A 296 -0.49 -17.24 -13.08
C TYR A 296 0.84 -16.55 -12.79
N ASP A 297 1.44 -16.04 -13.82
CA ASP A 297 2.73 -15.32 -13.75
C ASP A 297 2.57 -13.87 -14.19
N PHE A 298 3.00 -12.94 -13.36
CA PHE A 298 3.03 -11.52 -13.66
C PHE A 298 4.41 -10.92 -13.45
N LYS A 299 4.89 -10.13 -14.41
CA LYS A 299 6.14 -9.35 -14.29
C LYS A 299 5.91 -7.92 -14.72
N LYS A 300 6.41 -6.96 -13.94
CA LYS A 300 6.27 -5.54 -14.24
C LYS A 300 7.60 -4.81 -14.15
N TYR A 301 7.86 -3.97 -15.13
CA TYR A 301 9.02 -3.09 -15.21
C TYR A 301 8.53 -1.65 -15.21
N THR A 302 8.99 -0.84 -14.25
CA THR A 302 8.54 0.54 -14.08
C THR A 302 9.73 1.49 -14.09
N VAL A 303 9.58 2.62 -14.78
CA VAL A 303 10.49 3.76 -14.68
C VAL A 303 9.65 5.01 -14.46
N ALA A 304 9.91 5.72 -13.37
CA ALA A 304 9.23 6.96 -13.02
C ALA A 304 10.21 8.13 -12.82
N HIS A 305 9.75 9.32 -13.13
CA HIS A 305 10.45 10.57 -12.87
C HIS A 305 9.56 11.48 -12.03
N ASN A 306 10.04 11.84 -10.85
CA ASN A 306 9.37 12.71 -9.90
C ASN A 306 9.98 14.10 -9.93
N TYR A 307 9.13 15.14 -9.99
CA TYR A 307 9.57 16.53 -9.98
C TYR A 307 8.64 17.40 -9.11
N ALA A 308 9.17 17.94 -8.00
CA ALA A 308 8.45 18.89 -7.17
C ALA A 308 8.33 20.24 -7.90
N LEU A 309 7.12 20.56 -8.34
CA LEU A 309 6.79 21.86 -8.95
C LEU A 309 6.72 22.97 -7.90
N ALA A 310 6.31 22.63 -6.69
CA ALA A 310 6.28 23.47 -5.50
C ALA A 310 6.45 22.57 -4.24
N ASP A 311 6.53 23.17 -3.06
CA ASP A 311 6.72 22.44 -1.80
C ASP A 311 5.55 21.45 -1.52
N ASN A 312 4.40 21.68 -2.13
CA ASN A 312 3.16 20.92 -1.96
C ASN A 312 2.53 20.46 -3.29
N LEU A 313 3.32 20.38 -4.36
CA LEU A 313 2.85 19.95 -5.68
C LEU A 313 3.92 19.12 -6.39
N LEU A 314 3.65 17.82 -6.51
CA LEU A 314 4.50 16.84 -7.18
C LEU A 314 3.94 16.52 -8.57
N LEU A 315 4.81 16.42 -9.55
CA LEU A 315 4.56 15.85 -10.85
C LEU A 315 5.30 14.50 -10.94
N VAL A 316 4.60 13.44 -11.26
CA VAL A 316 5.18 12.13 -11.57
C VAL A 316 4.89 11.80 -13.03
N ALA A 317 5.90 11.31 -13.73
CA ALA A 317 5.73 10.76 -15.08
C ALA A 317 6.30 9.35 -15.09
N GLU A 318 5.48 8.38 -15.44
CA GLU A 318 5.80 6.96 -15.39
C GLU A 318 5.57 6.27 -16.72
N ILE A 319 6.38 5.27 -16.99
CA ILE A 319 6.13 4.21 -17.97
C ILE A 319 6.29 2.87 -17.29
N SER A 320 5.28 2.00 -17.45
CA SER A 320 5.26 0.62 -16.96
C SER A 320 5.03 -0.33 -18.11
N MET A 321 5.65 -1.52 -18.04
CA MET A 321 5.45 -2.63 -18.95
C MET A 321 5.17 -3.87 -18.10
N GLY A 322 4.01 -4.50 -18.29
CA GLY A 322 3.59 -5.74 -17.65
C GLY A 322 3.55 -6.88 -18.66
N GLU A 323 4.07 -8.02 -18.27
CA GLU A 323 3.95 -9.30 -18.94
C GLU A 323 3.10 -10.20 -18.04
N LEU A 324 1.99 -10.70 -18.55
CA LEU A 324 1.04 -11.52 -17.82
C LEU A 324 0.81 -12.83 -18.57
N GLU A 325 1.00 -13.96 -17.90
CA GLU A 325 0.63 -15.30 -18.37
C GLU A 325 -0.47 -15.85 -17.46
N ASP A 326 -1.63 -16.15 -18.07
CA ASP A 326 -2.82 -16.68 -17.39
C ASP A 326 -3.33 -17.90 -18.16
N ASP A 327 -3.17 -19.11 -17.59
CA ASP A 327 -3.61 -20.40 -18.16
C ASP A 327 -3.22 -20.62 -19.64
N GLY A 328 -2.07 -20.06 -20.04
CA GLY A 328 -1.50 -20.19 -21.40
C GLY A 328 -1.95 -19.14 -22.38
N ASP A 329 -2.63 -18.09 -21.94
CA ASP A 329 -2.87 -16.86 -22.68
C ASP A 329 -1.84 -15.80 -22.21
N ASP A 330 -1.12 -15.19 -23.15
CA ASP A 330 -0.10 -14.17 -22.89
C ASP A 330 -0.65 -12.76 -23.16
N TYR A 331 -0.39 -11.85 -22.24
CA TYR A 331 -0.78 -10.44 -22.34
C TYR A 331 0.43 -9.52 -22.11
N ASP A 332 0.69 -8.65 -23.07
CA ASP A 332 1.65 -7.56 -22.95
C ASP A 332 0.90 -6.24 -22.69
N ILE A 333 1.13 -5.60 -21.54
CA ILE A 333 0.49 -4.35 -21.18
C ILE A 333 1.56 -3.26 -21.08
N THR A 334 1.33 -2.11 -21.69
CA THR A 334 2.17 -0.92 -21.54
C THR A 334 1.30 0.23 -21.07
N GLU A 335 1.66 0.83 -19.96
CA GLU A 335 1.00 2.00 -19.40
C GLU A 335 1.97 3.19 -19.36
N PHE A 336 1.47 4.36 -19.76
CA PHE A 336 2.11 5.65 -19.54
C PHE A 336 1.19 6.50 -18.66
N ALA A 337 1.70 7.07 -17.58
CA ALA A 337 0.94 7.94 -16.69
C ALA A 337 1.68 9.25 -16.43
N VAL A 338 0.90 10.31 -16.23
CA VAL A 338 1.36 11.59 -15.69
C VAL A 338 0.42 11.97 -14.56
N GLU A 339 0.94 11.98 -13.37
CA GLU A 339 0.23 12.29 -12.12
C GLU A 339 0.59 13.70 -11.65
N LEU A 340 -0.37 14.36 -11.06
CA LEU A 340 -0.21 15.62 -10.35
C LEU A 340 -0.79 15.47 -8.93
N LEU A 341 0.10 15.35 -7.96
CA LEU A 341 -0.22 15.15 -6.56
C LEU A 341 -0.08 16.46 -5.79
N PHE A 342 -1.20 16.97 -5.27
CA PHE A 342 -1.24 18.17 -4.43
C PHE A 342 -1.48 17.78 -2.98
N THR A 343 -0.63 18.28 -2.06
CA THR A 343 -0.74 18.02 -0.61
C THR A 343 -1.02 19.31 0.17
N PHE A 344 -1.74 19.24 1.27
CA PHE A 344 -2.07 20.39 2.13
C PHE A 344 -2.18 20.02 3.61
#